data_e4b8e3becf7588fef378ea5b74c049e9
#
_entry.id   e4b8e3becf7588fef378ea5b74c049e9
#
_cell.length_a   1.000
_cell.length_b   1.000
_cell.length_c   1.000
_cell.angle_alpha   90.00
_cell.angle_beta   90.00
_cell.angle_gamma   90.00
#
_symmetry.space_group_name_H-M   'P 1'
#
loop_
_entity.id
_entity.type
_entity.pdbx_description
1 polymer ?
#
loop_
_entity_poly.entity_id
_entity_poly.type
_entity_poly.pdbx_seq_one_letter_code
_entity_poly.pdbx_strand_id
1 'polypeptide(L)'
;MNNKILRKALPAMALAGAACGALAQSTPAQNNDQVVIPQVDRRDIAKPKFPSNDFEINLFTGTYAAQNFGSSWVYGARLGYHITEDFFVEAAYGQTKVSDELFRQILPGGIFPTTSEKLAYYNLSFGYNLFPGEIFIGGSRARPSQFYLVAGAGSTKFADQRKPTFNFGFGYRVYLADWVALQLDLRDHVFSLDLLGKRENTQNVELTGGLSFYF
;
A
#
# COMPACT_ATOMS: atom_id res chain seq x y z
N MET A 1 -26.53 49.75 -31.78
CA MET A 1 -27.09 49.46 -30.46
C MET A 1 -25.96 49.02 -29.54
N ASN A 2 -25.80 49.81 -28.47
CA ASN A 2 -24.62 49.82 -27.59
C ASN A 2 -24.48 48.58 -26.72
N ASN A 3 -23.28 48.03 -26.64
CA ASN A 3 -22.87 47.17 -25.52
C ASN A 3 -21.59 47.69 -24.89
N LYS A 4 -21.75 48.28 -23.74
CA LYS A 4 -20.69 48.80 -22.88
C LYS A 4 -19.96 47.68 -22.19
N ILE A 5 -18.69 47.54 -22.45
CA ILE A 5 -17.76 46.65 -21.76
C ILE A 5 -17.37 47.29 -20.43
N LEU A 6 -17.75 46.66 -19.33
CA LEU A 6 -17.41 47.10 -17.98
C LEU A 6 -16.02 46.51 -17.60
N ARG A 7 -14.99 47.35 -17.68
CA ARG A 7 -13.69 47.08 -17.11
C ARG A 7 -13.73 47.29 -15.60
N LYS A 8 -13.57 46.26 -14.83
CA LYS A 8 -13.29 46.38 -13.38
C LYS A 8 -11.75 46.41 -13.18
N ALA A 9 -11.33 47.61 -12.71
CA ALA A 9 -9.95 47.84 -12.28
C ALA A 9 -9.64 47.18 -10.94
N LEU A 10 -8.49 46.54 -10.83
CA LEU A 10 -7.89 46.14 -9.56
C LEU A 10 -7.23 47.36 -8.90
N PRO A 11 -7.36 47.59 -7.60
CA PRO A 11 -6.54 48.53 -6.88
C PRO A 11 -5.16 47.94 -6.56
N ALA A 12 -4.12 48.62 -6.99
CA ALA A 12 -2.74 48.39 -6.59
C ALA A 12 -2.58 48.85 -5.12
N MET A 13 -2.21 47.93 -4.25
CA MET A 13 -1.93 48.22 -2.83
C MET A 13 -0.43 48.59 -2.72
N ALA A 14 -0.14 49.89 -2.57
CA ALA A 14 1.19 50.41 -2.30
C ALA A 14 1.58 50.10 -0.85
N LEU A 15 2.61 49.27 -0.63
CA LEU A 15 3.26 49.08 0.67
C LEU A 15 4.24 50.24 0.89
N ALA A 16 3.88 51.12 1.82
CA ALA A 16 4.79 52.14 2.34
C ALA A 16 5.77 51.49 3.34
N GLY A 17 7.05 51.39 3.02
CA GLY A 17 8.08 50.93 3.91
C GLY A 17 8.40 51.97 4.97
N ALA A 18 8.10 51.67 6.23
CA ALA A 18 8.62 52.43 7.36
C ALA A 18 10.00 51.86 7.74
N ALA A 19 11.05 52.64 7.43
CA ALA A 19 12.41 52.36 7.92
C ALA A 19 12.47 52.73 9.41
N CYS A 20 12.37 51.73 10.28
CA CYS A 20 12.65 51.87 11.72
C CYS A 20 14.17 51.67 11.91
N GLY A 21 14.88 52.73 12.20
CA GLY A 21 16.29 52.68 12.59
C GLY A 21 16.46 51.92 13.91
N ALA A 22 17.07 50.77 13.84
CA ALA A 22 17.47 50.01 15.00
C ALA A 22 18.75 50.62 15.59
N LEU A 23 18.60 51.28 16.74
CA LEU A 23 19.70 51.59 17.60
C LEU A 23 20.29 50.27 18.11
N ALA A 24 21.51 49.96 17.70
CA ALA A 24 22.26 48.85 18.20
C ALA A 24 22.59 49.09 19.68
N GLN A 25 21.79 48.54 20.58
CA GLN A 25 22.16 48.35 21.95
C GLN A 25 23.13 47.19 21.99
N SER A 26 24.40 47.48 22.28
CA SER A 26 25.41 46.51 22.63
C SER A 26 25.02 45.85 23.97
N THR A 27 24.33 44.71 23.86
CA THR A 27 24.13 43.85 25.02
C THR A 27 25.48 43.27 25.44
N PRO A 28 25.87 43.36 26.70
CA PRO A 28 27.10 42.72 27.15
C PRO A 28 26.97 41.22 26.90
N ALA A 29 28.04 40.64 26.36
CA ALA A 29 28.13 39.21 26.12
C ALA A 29 27.86 38.47 27.45
N GLN A 30 26.66 37.91 27.56
CA GLN A 30 26.38 36.96 28.62
C GLN A 30 27.20 35.71 28.31
N ASN A 31 28.25 35.51 29.08
CA ASN A 31 28.95 34.22 29.12
C ASN A 31 27.92 33.18 29.55
N ASN A 32 27.33 32.54 28.56
CA ASN A 32 26.60 31.31 28.78
C ASN A 32 27.63 30.20 29.00
N ASP A 33 28.31 30.23 30.10
CA ASP A 33 28.99 29.06 30.63
C ASP A 33 27.91 28.04 30.93
N GLN A 34 27.80 27.09 30.04
CA GLN A 34 26.85 25.98 30.13
C GLN A 34 27.25 25.16 31.38
N VAL A 35 26.60 25.46 32.51
CA VAL A 35 26.89 24.90 33.84
C VAL A 35 26.69 23.40 33.91
N VAL A 36 26.01 22.83 32.92
CA VAL A 36 25.81 21.38 32.80
C VAL A 36 26.15 20.96 31.35
N ILE A 37 27.29 20.32 31.20
CA ILE A 37 27.59 19.55 29.97
C ILE A 37 26.88 18.21 30.13
N PRO A 38 25.81 17.94 29.43
CA PRO A 38 25.17 16.62 29.50
C PRO A 38 26.16 15.60 28.95
N GLN A 39 26.74 14.79 29.80
CA GLN A 39 27.47 13.57 29.41
C GLN A 39 26.44 12.54 28.99
N VAL A 40 25.77 12.80 27.89
CA VAL A 40 24.94 11.80 27.24
C VAL A 40 25.86 11.09 26.26
N ASP A 41 26.24 9.86 26.59
CA ASP A 41 26.87 8.97 25.62
C ASP A 41 25.96 8.95 24.37
N ARG A 42 26.44 9.55 23.28
CA ARG A 42 25.75 9.48 22.01
C ARG A 42 25.71 8.01 21.61
N ARG A 43 24.57 7.39 21.76
CA ARG A 43 24.33 6.09 21.16
C ARG A 43 24.52 6.27 19.64
N ASP A 44 25.52 5.62 19.09
CA ASP A 44 25.65 5.45 17.66
C ASP A 44 24.51 4.51 17.20
N ILE A 45 23.38 5.13 16.90
CA ILE A 45 22.24 4.44 16.31
C ILE A 45 22.61 4.27 14.85
N ALA A 46 23.02 3.07 14.47
CA ALA A 46 23.14 2.70 13.06
C ALA A 46 21.76 2.90 12.42
N LYS A 47 21.64 3.90 11.53
CA LYS A 47 20.41 4.11 10.77
C LYS A 47 20.14 2.89 9.92
N PRO A 48 19.00 2.23 10.07
CA PRO A 48 18.66 1.11 9.21
C PRO A 48 18.61 1.60 7.76
N LYS A 49 19.29 0.88 6.87
CA LYS A 49 19.24 1.13 5.44
C LYS A 49 18.10 0.31 4.85
N PHE A 50 17.30 0.92 3.98
CA PHE A 50 16.40 0.16 3.13
C PHE A 50 17.24 -0.68 2.16
N PRO A 51 16.80 -1.90 1.81
CA PRO A 51 17.49 -2.71 0.81
C PRO A 51 17.65 -1.91 -0.50
N SER A 52 18.84 -1.94 -1.07
CA SER A 52 19.12 -1.34 -2.37
C SER A 52 18.88 -2.31 -3.54
N ASN A 53 18.25 -3.43 -3.27
CA ASN A 53 17.98 -4.48 -4.24
C ASN A 53 16.66 -4.16 -4.96
N ASP A 54 16.69 -4.23 -6.29
CA ASP A 54 15.59 -3.80 -7.14
C ASP A 54 14.54 -4.91 -7.35
N PHE A 55 14.93 -6.18 -7.20
CA PHE A 55 14.04 -7.31 -7.41
C PHE A 55 13.55 -7.91 -6.11
N GLU A 56 12.26 -8.24 -6.09
CA GLU A 56 11.57 -8.85 -4.96
C GLU A 56 10.82 -10.10 -5.41
N ILE A 57 10.96 -11.19 -4.65
CA ILE A 57 10.07 -12.36 -4.73
C ILE A 57 9.35 -12.48 -3.40
N ASN A 58 8.03 -12.37 -3.44
CA ASN A 58 7.18 -12.55 -2.27
C ASN A 58 6.37 -13.85 -2.40
N LEU A 59 6.41 -14.68 -1.36
CA LEU A 59 5.55 -15.84 -1.20
C LEU A 59 4.52 -15.53 -0.12
N PHE A 60 3.24 -15.66 -0.45
CA PHE A 60 2.17 -15.28 0.46
C PHE A 60 1.12 -16.37 0.64
N THR A 61 0.43 -16.27 1.76
CA THR A 61 -0.73 -17.08 2.09
C THR A 61 -1.69 -16.28 2.97
N GLY A 62 -2.97 -16.65 2.99
CA GLY A 62 -3.95 -15.92 3.77
C GLY A 62 -5.39 -16.31 3.47
N THR A 63 -6.28 -15.35 3.58
CA THR A 63 -7.72 -15.53 3.40
C THR A 63 -8.22 -14.68 2.24
N TYR A 64 -9.02 -15.29 1.39
CA TYR A 64 -9.74 -14.65 0.28
C TYR A 64 -11.24 -14.74 0.55
N ALA A 65 -11.87 -13.61 0.77
CA ALA A 65 -13.32 -13.50 0.98
C ALA A 65 -13.99 -13.13 -0.34
N ALA A 66 -14.61 -14.11 -0.99
CA ALA A 66 -15.36 -13.90 -2.20
C ALA A 66 -16.77 -13.44 -1.87
N GLN A 67 -17.22 -12.34 -2.48
CA GLN A 67 -18.58 -11.85 -2.30
C GLN A 67 -19.59 -12.94 -2.67
N ASN A 68 -20.54 -13.23 -1.77
CA ASN A 68 -21.58 -14.25 -1.88
C ASN A 68 -21.11 -15.72 -1.77
N PHE A 69 -19.80 -16.02 -1.69
CA PHE A 69 -19.30 -17.38 -1.63
C PHE A 69 -18.52 -17.72 -0.34
N GLY A 70 -18.44 -16.74 0.59
CA GLY A 70 -17.71 -16.92 1.83
C GLY A 70 -16.20 -16.73 1.67
N SER A 71 -15.44 -17.18 2.67
CA SER A 71 -13.98 -17.02 2.70
C SER A 71 -13.27 -18.35 2.57
N SER A 72 -12.16 -18.34 1.85
CA SER A 72 -11.34 -19.51 1.59
C SER A 72 -9.85 -19.17 1.71
N TRP A 73 -9.05 -20.20 1.88
CA TRP A 73 -7.61 -20.05 1.95
C TRP A 73 -7.02 -19.71 0.58
N VAL A 74 -6.12 -18.69 0.53
CA VAL A 74 -5.41 -18.28 -0.67
C VAL A 74 -3.91 -18.46 -0.46
N TYR A 75 -3.20 -18.78 -1.53
CA TYR A 75 -1.74 -18.82 -1.57
C TYR A 75 -1.23 -18.43 -2.96
N GLY A 76 -0.03 -17.90 -3.00
CA GLY A 76 0.55 -17.45 -4.26
C GLY A 76 1.94 -16.89 -4.14
N ALA A 77 2.37 -16.25 -5.24
CA ALA A 77 3.65 -15.58 -5.34
C ALA A 77 3.48 -14.22 -6.03
N ARG A 78 4.36 -13.28 -5.69
CA ARG A 78 4.48 -11.97 -6.32
C ARG A 78 5.92 -11.75 -6.74
N LEU A 79 6.11 -11.11 -7.87
CA LEU A 79 7.39 -10.65 -8.38
C LEU A 79 7.35 -9.13 -8.43
N GLY A 80 8.19 -8.48 -7.68
CA GLY A 80 8.30 -7.03 -7.59
C GLY A 80 9.57 -6.53 -8.28
N TYR A 81 9.47 -5.36 -8.88
CA TYR A 81 10.61 -4.58 -9.36
C TYR A 81 10.49 -3.16 -8.83
N HIS A 82 11.46 -2.73 -8.03
CA HIS A 82 11.54 -1.41 -7.43
C HIS A 82 12.21 -0.45 -8.42
N ILE A 83 11.43 0.46 -8.99
CA ILE A 83 11.91 1.46 -9.97
C ILE A 83 12.65 2.58 -9.24
N THR A 84 12.14 2.97 -8.10
CA THR A 84 12.73 3.95 -7.17
C THR A 84 12.44 3.52 -5.74
N GLU A 85 12.95 4.27 -4.75
CA GLU A 85 12.61 4.05 -3.34
C GLU A 85 11.10 4.17 -3.07
N ASP A 86 10.41 5.00 -3.87
CA ASP A 86 8.97 5.27 -3.70
C ASP A 86 8.09 4.39 -4.58
N PHE A 87 8.55 3.97 -5.76
CA PHE A 87 7.71 3.33 -6.78
C PHE A 87 8.19 1.93 -7.13
N PHE A 88 7.23 1.02 -7.23
CA PHE A 88 7.50 -0.34 -7.67
C PHE A 88 6.38 -0.87 -8.58
N VAL A 89 6.69 -1.89 -9.36
CA VAL A 89 5.75 -2.66 -10.17
C VAL A 89 5.75 -4.09 -9.65
N GLU A 90 4.59 -4.70 -9.59
CA GLU A 90 4.40 -6.05 -9.07
C GLU A 90 3.55 -6.89 -10.01
N ALA A 91 4.02 -8.08 -10.35
CA ALA A 91 3.22 -9.12 -10.97
C ALA A 91 2.83 -10.15 -9.91
N ALA A 92 1.55 -10.40 -9.75
CA ALA A 92 1.01 -11.32 -8.74
C ALA A 92 0.28 -12.49 -9.39
N TYR A 93 0.45 -13.68 -8.80
CA TYR A 93 -0.32 -14.87 -9.10
C TYR A 93 -0.80 -15.51 -7.82
N GLY A 94 -2.10 -15.76 -7.71
CA GLY A 94 -2.69 -16.42 -6.55
C GLY A 94 -3.75 -17.45 -6.94
N GLN A 95 -3.94 -18.41 -6.04
CA GLN A 95 -4.95 -19.47 -6.17
C GLN A 95 -5.74 -19.60 -4.88
N THR A 96 -7.04 -19.78 -5.03
CA THR A 96 -7.96 -20.10 -3.94
C THR A 96 -9.05 -21.06 -4.44
N LYS A 97 -9.85 -21.56 -3.51
CA LYS A 97 -11.04 -22.34 -3.82
C LYS A 97 -12.26 -21.57 -3.36
N VAL A 98 -13.28 -21.52 -4.17
CA VAL A 98 -14.55 -20.88 -3.85
C VAL A 98 -15.59 -21.98 -3.65
N SER A 99 -16.30 -21.96 -2.50
CA SER A 99 -17.32 -22.94 -2.16
C SER A 99 -18.72 -22.38 -2.40
N ASP A 100 -19.63 -23.20 -2.91
CA ASP A 100 -21.05 -22.88 -3.08
C ASP A 100 -21.92 -23.40 -1.94
N GLU A 101 -21.34 -23.77 -0.82
CA GLU A 101 -22.03 -24.38 0.32
C GLU A 101 -23.22 -23.54 0.82
N LEU A 102 -23.08 -22.21 0.83
CA LEU A 102 -24.17 -21.30 1.20
C LEU A 102 -25.35 -21.40 0.23
N PHE A 103 -25.07 -21.56 -1.06
CA PHE A 103 -26.12 -21.71 -2.08
C PHE A 103 -26.79 -23.08 -2.01
N ARG A 104 -26.08 -24.13 -1.65
CA ARG A 104 -26.63 -25.48 -1.48
C ARG A 104 -27.65 -25.60 -0.36
N GLN A 105 -27.61 -24.71 0.61
CA GLN A 105 -28.63 -24.62 1.67
C GLN A 105 -29.98 -24.11 1.15
N ILE A 106 -29.97 -23.33 0.06
CA ILE A 106 -31.17 -22.69 -0.50
C ILE A 106 -31.60 -23.40 -1.80
N LEU A 107 -30.63 -23.84 -2.60
CA LEU A 107 -30.84 -24.49 -3.91
C LEU A 107 -30.31 -25.94 -3.84
N PRO A 108 -31.19 -26.95 -3.77
CA PRO A 108 -30.79 -28.35 -3.87
C PRO A 108 -30.06 -28.59 -5.21
N GLY A 109 -28.75 -28.88 -5.16
CA GLY A 109 -27.91 -29.06 -6.35
C GLY A 109 -26.79 -28.03 -6.47
N GLY A 110 -26.86 -26.88 -5.79
CA GLY A 110 -25.83 -25.84 -5.83
C GLY A 110 -25.77 -25.08 -7.16
N ILE A 111 -24.78 -24.20 -7.27
CA ILE A 111 -24.50 -23.43 -8.49
C ILE A 111 -23.39 -24.08 -9.31
N PHE A 112 -22.47 -24.79 -8.63
CA PHE A 112 -21.35 -25.47 -9.29
C PHE A 112 -21.61 -26.97 -9.45
N PRO A 113 -21.00 -27.61 -10.46
CA PRO A 113 -21.03 -29.07 -10.62
C PRO A 113 -20.40 -29.79 -9.43
N THR A 114 -19.42 -29.15 -8.79
CA THR A 114 -18.72 -29.63 -7.58
C THR A 114 -18.96 -28.67 -6.42
N THR A 115 -18.72 -29.12 -5.18
CA THR A 115 -18.91 -28.31 -3.96
C THR A 115 -17.96 -27.10 -3.90
N SER A 116 -16.89 -27.10 -4.67
CA SER A 116 -15.93 -25.99 -4.73
C SER A 116 -15.28 -25.90 -6.10
N GLU A 117 -15.13 -24.67 -6.57
CA GLU A 117 -14.44 -24.35 -7.82
C GLU A 117 -13.12 -23.64 -7.55
N LYS A 118 -12.13 -23.92 -8.43
CA LYS A 118 -10.83 -23.26 -8.36
C LYS A 118 -10.94 -21.85 -8.93
N LEU A 119 -10.45 -20.88 -8.17
CA LEU A 119 -10.27 -19.51 -8.62
C LEU A 119 -8.76 -19.23 -8.66
N ALA A 120 -8.27 -18.78 -9.80
CA ALA A 120 -6.89 -18.33 -9.95
C ALA A 120 -6.88 -16.95 -10.59
N TYR A 121 -6.01 -16.08 -10.10
CA TYR A 121 -5.86 -14.74 -10.65
C TYR A 121 -4.39 -14.42 -10.95
N TYR A 122 -4.18 -13.53 -11.89
CA TYR A 122 -2.90 -12.90 -12.17
C TYR A 122 -3.14 -11.42 -12.42
N ASN A 123 -2.33 -10.58 -11.78
CA ASN A 123 -2.45 -9.13 -11.80
C ASN A 123 -1.08 -8.50 -12.04
N LEU A 124 -1.09 -7.37 -12.73
CA LEU A 124 0.02 -6.44 -12.78
C LEU A 124 -0.40 -5.17 -12.06
N SER A 125 0.35 -4.79 -11.05
CA SER A 125 0.02 -3.67 -10.18
C SER A 125 1.18 -2.69 -10.11
N PHE A 126 0.85 -1.42 -9.94
CA PHE A 126 1.76 -0.35 -9.62
C PHE A 126 1.65 -0.04 -8.12
N GLY A 127 2.77 0.08 -7.44
CA GLY A 127 2.85 0.34 -6.02
C GLY A 127 3.56 1.65 -5.70
N TYR A 128 3.12 2.28 -4.61
CA TYR A 128 3.69 3.49 -4.08
C TYR A 128 3.95 3.36 -2.58
N ASN A 129 5.20 3.55 -2.18
CA ASN A 129 5.64 3.52 -0.80
C ASN A 129 5.37 4.87 -0.14
N LEU A 130 4.52 4.88 0.91
CA LEU A 130 4.01 6.12 1.50
C LEU A 130 4.79 6.57 2.73
N PHE A 131 4.92 5.71 3.71
CA PHE A 131 5.44 6.06 5.03
C PHE A 131 6.62 5.15 5.37
N PRO A 132 7.86 5.59 5.07
CA PRO A 132 9.03 4.93 5.63
C PRO A 132 9.05 5.14 7.14
N GLY A 133 9.23 4.07 7.88
CA GLY A 133 9.21 4.08 9.34
C GLY A 133 10.20 3.08 9.92
N GLU A 134 10.23 3.05 11.24
CA GLU A 134 11.02 2.08 11.99
C GLU A 134 10.14 1.44 13.07
N ILE A 135 10.27 0.15 13.23
CA ILE A 135 9.68 -0.57 14.35
C ILE A 135 10.79 -1.14 15.26
N PHE A 136 10.53 -1.14 16.55
CA PHE A 136 11.45 -1.72 17.52
C PHE A 136 11.00 -3.12 17.88
N ILE A 137 11.83 -4.11 17.57
CA ILE A 137 11.59 -5.50 17.92
C ILE A 137 12.50 -5.86 19.10
N GLY A 138 11.89 -6.27 20.24
CA GLY A 138 12.63 -6.68 21.43
C GLY A 138 13.36 -5.54 22.16
N GLY A 139 12.92 -4.29 22.02
CA GLY A 139 13.37 -3.15 22.85
C GLY A 139 14.71 -2.50 22.46
N SER A 140 15.53 -3.11 21.59
CA SER A 140 16.86 -2.56 21.26
C SER A 140 17.22 -2.58 19.78
N ARG A 141 16.44 -3.26 18.92
CA ARG A 141 16.72 -3.36 17.50
C ARG A 141 15.67 -2.62 16.69
N ALA A 142 16.05 -1.49 16.11
CA ALA A 142 15.24 -0.80 15.10
C ALA A 142 15.28 -1.61 13.79
N ARG A 143 14.10 -1.80 13.18
CA ARG A 143 13.93 -2.44 11.88
C ARG A 143 13.20 -1.47 10.96
N PRO A 144 13.66 -1.28 9.71
CA PRO A 144 12.94 -0.46 8.75
C PRO A 144 11.57 -1.07 8.50
N SER A 145 10.60 -0.22 8.32
CA SER A 145 9.24 -0.62 7.95
C SER A 145 8.68 0.36 6.94
N GLN A 146 7.70 -0.10 6.16
CA GLN A 146 7.16 0.69 5.08
C GLN A 146 5.69 0.36 4.86
N PHE A 147 4.87 1.40 4.81
CA PHE A 147 3.50 1.30 4.36
C PHE A 147 3.43 1.63 2.87
N TYR A 148 2.63 0.90 2.11
CA TYR A 148 2.50 1.14 0.68
C TYR A 148 1.07 0.93 0.19
N LEU A 149 0.76 1.55 -0.94
CA LEU A 149 -0.47 1.35 -1.70
C LEU A 149 -0.16 0.63 -2.99
N VAL A 150 -1.12 -0.17 -3.46
CA VAL A 150 -1.05 -0.83 -4.75
C VAL A 150 -2.37 -0.66 -5.50
N ALA A 151 -2.27 -0.52 -6.81
CA ALA A 151 -3.41 -0.55 -7.72
C ALA A 151 -3.01 -1.18 -9.03
N GLY A 152 -3.88 -1.99 -9.62
CA GLY A 152 -3.53 -2.69 -10.84
C GLY A 152 -4.71 -3.33 -11.54
N ALA A 153 -4.39 -4.03 -12.61
CA ALA A 153 -5.34 -4.75 -13.41
C ALA A 153 -4.79 -6.14 -13.79
N GLY A 154 -5.70 -7.04 -14.08
CA GLY A 154 -5.32 -8.39 -14.44
C GLY A 154 -6.51 -9.21 -14.91
N SER A 155 -6.47 -10.48 -14.62
CA SER A 155 -7.54 -11.39 -15.00
C SER A 155 -7.71 -12.49 -13.96
N THR A 156 -8.95 -12.78 -13.65
CA THR A 156 -9.35 -13.89 -12.78
C THR A 156 -9.97 -14.99 -13.62
N LYS A 157 -9.45 -16.20 -13.48
CA LYS A 157 -10.04 -17.43 -14.03
C LYS A 157 -10.92 -18.07 -12.97
N PHE A 158 -12.21 -18.17 -13.26
CA PHE A 158 -13.20 -18.78 -12.39
C PHE A 158 -14.22 -19.56 -13.24
N ALA A 159 -14.53 -20.80 -12.86
CA ALA A 159 -15.46 -21.69 -13.59
C ALA A 159 -15.20 -21.71 -15.11
N ASP A 160 -13.93 -21.92 -15.50
CA ASP A 160 -13.42 -21.90 -16.89
C ASP A 160 -13.62 -20.61 -17.69
N GLN A 161 -14.10 -19.56 -17.06
CA GLN A 161 -14.20 -18.24 -17.65
C GLN A 161 -13.07 -17.33 -17.16
N ARG A 162 -12.55 -16.50 -18.06
CA ARG A 162 -11.61 -15.43 -17.72
C ARG A 162 -12.35 -14.10 -17.65
N LYS A 163 -12.19 -13.40 -16.56
CA LYS A 163 -12.80 -12.09 -16.32
C LYS A 163 -11.72 -11.05 -16.06
N PRO A 164 -11.80 -9.86 -16.70
CA PRO A 164 -10.91 -8.77 -16.36
C PRO A 164 -11.13 -8.38 -14.89
N THR A 165 -10.05 -8.15 -14.17
CA THR A 165 -10.05 -7.86 -12.74
C THR A 165 -9.25 -6.59 -12.50
N PHE A 166 -9.80 -5.69 -11.70
CA PHE A 166 -9.06 -4.57 -11.11
C PHE A 166 -8.75 -4.92 -9.67
N ASN A 167 -7.56 -4.57 -9.23
CA ASN A 167 -7.17 -4.72 -7.84
C ASN A 167 -6.66 -3.39 -7.28
N PHE A 168 -6.93 -3.15 -6.02
CA PHE A 168 -6.35 -2.07 -5.25
C PHE A 168 -6.24 -2.51 -3.79
N GLY A 169 -5.29 -1.91 -3.09
CA GLY A 169 -5.07 -2.29 -1.71
C GLY A 169 -3.92 -1.54 -1.08
N PHE A 170 -3.60 -1.98 0.12
CA PHE A 170 -2.46 -1.48 0.86
C PHE A 170 -1.76 -2.63 1.57
N GLY A 171 -0.50 -2.39 1.89
CA GLY A 171 0.30 -3.34 2.66
C GLY A 171 1.26 -2.66 3.60
N TYR A 172 1.76 -3.46 4.51
CA TYR A 172 2.79 -3.07 5.46
C TYR A 172 3.94 -4.06 5.41
N ARG A 173 5.15 -3.55 5.27
CA ARG A 173 6.37 -4.32 5.11
C ARG A 173 7.32 -4.01 6.25
N VAL A 174 7.93 -5.05 6.82
CA VAL A 174 8.93 -4.96 7.89
C VAL A 174 10.17 -5.71 7.45
N TYR A 175 11.27 -5.00 7.30
CA TYR A 175 12.54 -5.60 6.90
C TYR A 175 13.21 -6.28 8.09
N LEU A 176 13.31 -7.60 8.03
CA LEU A 176 13.97 -8.42 9.06
C LEU A 176 15.49 -8.44 8.86
N ALA A 177 15.93 -8.39 7.60
CA ALA A 177 17.32 -8.25 7.17
C ALA A 177 17.33 -7.54 5.79
N ASP A 178 18.50 -7.23 5.27
CA ASP A 178 18.66 -6.51 3.99
C ASP A 178 18.09 -7.30 2.79
N TRP A 179 17.94 -8.61 2.92
CA TRP A 179 17.47 -9.50 1.87
C TRP A 179 16.11 -10.15 2.14
N VAL A 180 15.47 -9.91 3.34
CA VAL A 180 14.20 -10.52 3.70
C VAL A 180 13.30 -9.56 4.47
N ALA A 181 12.03 -9.52 4.09
CA ALA A 181 10.99 -8.78 4.79
C ALA A 181 9.75 -9.64 5.07
N LEU A 182 9.06 -9.32 6.16
CA LEU A 182 7.72 -9.78 6.44
C LEU A 182 6.73 -8.78 5.86
N GLN A 183 5.69 -9.28 5.18
CA GLN A 183 4.72 -8.45 4.48
C GLN A 183 3.30 -8.85 4.86
N LEU A 184 2.45 -7.85 5.10
CA LEU A 184 1.02 -8.01 5.34
C LEU A 184 0.27 -7.15 4.33
N ASP A 185 -0.67 -7.75 3.59
CA ASP A 185 -1.44 -7.09 2.56
C ASP A 185 -2.94 -7.23 2.78
N LEU A 186 -3.66 -6.15 2.51
CA LEU A 186 -5.10 -6.15 2.32
C LEU A 186 -5.41 -5.62 0.93
N ARG A 187 -6.03 -6.45 0.08
CA ARG A 187 -6.35 -6.11 -1.31
C ARG A 187 -7.81 -6.41 -1.62
N ASP A 188 -8.42 -5.61 -2.47
CA ASP A 188 -9.74 -5.86 -3.05
C ASP A 188 -9.58 -6.16 -4.54
N HIS A 189 -10.19 -7.26 -4.97
CA HIS A 189 -10.23 -7.71 -6.36
C HIS A 189 -11.64 -7.52 -6.90
N VAL A 190 -11.80 -6.56 -7.81
CA VAL A 190 -13.09 -6.23 -8.42
C VAL A 190 -13.17 -6.83 -9.80
N PHE A 191 -14.13 -7.71 -10.02
CA PHE A 191 -14.43 -8.26 -11.33
C PHE A 191 -15.93 -8.52 -11.50
N SER A 192 -16.37 -8.64 -12.75
CA SER A 192 -17.79 -8.86 -13.03
C SER A 192 -18.08 -10.35 -13.14
N LEU A 193 -19.05 -10.83 -12.38
CA LEU A 193 -19.63 -12.16 -12.53
C LEU A 193 -21.01 -12.08 -13.19
N ASP A 194 -21.30 -13.03 -14.03
CA ASP A 194 -22.63 -13.25 -14.59
C ASP A 194 -23.23 -14.46 -13.87
N LEU A 195 -23.94 -14.17 -12.79
CA LEU A 195 -24.64 -15.17 -12.01
C LEU A 195 -26.13 -15.03 -12.29
N LEU A 196 -26.76 -16.13 -12.68
CA LEU A 196 -28.22 -16.21 -12.94
C LEU A 196 -28.70 -15.21 -14.01
N GLY A 197 -27.89 -14.92 -15.03
CA GLY A 197 -28.27 -14.06 -16.16
C GLY A 197 -28.19 -12.55 -15.86
N LYS A 198 -27.70 -12.16 -14.70
CA LYS A 198 -27.45 -10.76 -14.34
C LYS A 198 -25.95 -10.52 -14.10
N ARG A 199 -25.41 -9.56 -14.84
CA ARG A 199 -24.01 -9.16 -14.69
C ARG A 199 -23.88 -8.20 -13.50
N GLU A 200 -23.14 -8.62 -12.47
CA GLU A 200 -22.85 -7.80 -11.29
C GLU A 200 -21.34 -7.72 -11.05
N ASN A 201 -20.89 -6.54 -10.59
CA ASN A 201 -19.53 -6.38 -10.12
C ASN A 201 -19.44 -6.92 -8.70
N THR A 202 -18.47 -7.81 -8.48
CA THR A 202 -18.19 -8.39 -7.16
C THR A 202 -16.92 -7.81 -6.58
N GLN A 203 -16.93 -7.57 -5.28
CA GLN A 203 -15.77 -7.20 -4.49
C GLN A 203 -15.27 -8.42 -3.72
N ASN A 204 -13.97 -8.65 -3.78
CA ASN A 204 -13.39 -9.85 -3.19
C ASN A 204 -12.16 -9.44 -2.42
N VAL A 205 -12.28 -9.46 -1.10
CA VAL A 205 -11.25 -8.98 -0.19
C VAL A 205 -10.26 -10.09 0.13
N GLU A 206 -8.98 -9.80 -0.06
CA GLU A 206 -7.87 -10.68 0.24
C GLU A 206 -7.03 -10.10 1.37
N LEU A 207 -6.84 -10.88 2.44
CA LEU A 207 -5.90 -10.58 3.52
C LEU A 207 -4.80 -11.63 3.51
N THR A 208 -3.57 -11.22 3.25
CA THR A 208 -2.43 -12.13 3.13
C THR A 208 -1.24 -11.71 3.96
N GLY A 209 -0.51 -12.69 4.49
CA GLY A 209 0.81 -12.55 5.05
C GLY A 209 1.83 -13.27 4.18
N GLY A 210 3.02 -12.70 4.03
CA GLY A 210 4.05 -13.26 3.17
C GLY A 210 5.47 -12.94 3.60
N LEU A 211 6.41 -13.64 2.98
CA LEU A 211 7.84 -13.38 3.09
C LEU A 211 8.35 -12.88 1.73
N SER A 212 9.00 -11.73 1.76
CA SER A 212 9.65 -11.13 0.60
C SER A 212 11.16 -11.33 0.67
N PHE A 213 11.73 -11.72 -0.44
CA PHE A 213 13.16 -11.89 -0.65
C PHE A 213 13.64 -10.89 -1.69
N TYR A 214 14.70 -10.14 -1.36
CA TYR A 214 15.30 -9.09 -2.19
C TYR A 214 16.65 -9.52 -2.73
N PHE A 215 16.92 -9.19 -3.99
CA PHE A 215 18.19 -9.53 -4.67
C PHE A 215 18.48 -8.60 -5.88
#